data_d44f653af077d962a342f124272dbe4b
#
_entry.id   d44f653af077d962a342f124272dbe4b
#
_cell.length_a   1.000
_cell.length_b   1.000
_cell.length_c   1.000
_cell.angle_alpha   90.00
_cell.angle_beta   90.00
_cell.angle_gamma   90.00
#
_symmetry.space_group_name_H-M   'P 1'
#
loop_
_entity.id
_entity.type
_entity.pdbx_description
1 polymer ?
#
loop_
_entity_poly.entity_id
_entity_poly.type
_entity_poly.pdbx_seq_one_letter_code
_entity_poly.pdbx_strand_id
1 'polypeptide(L)'
;GMNIQDGMLTTHSERSYYAPDADLLREFLGNSEDIIECPTSAQRELFGPKRRRVPEMMDLKNPILLGPVQNQEHHMNGIVARRDNWNEPILGFLEDAFKEFGELTGRHYGLLCEYRTEDADTVFVSLGCAAENIEEACDYLRETRGATVGSIHVNVIRPFPEAAVINALRGKKNVIILERTDEGMAG
;
A
#
# COMPACT_ATOMS: atom_id res chain seq x y z
N GLY A 1 -4.21 0.28 1.42
CA GLY A 1 -5.41 1.03 1.56
C GLY A 1 -5.18 2.33 2.29
N MET A 2 -5.43 3.40 1.63
CA MET A 2 -5.37 4.73 2.24
C MET A 2 -6.48 4.85 3.28
N ASN A 3 -6.19 5.39 4.44
CA ASN A 3 -7.23 5.81 5.36
C ASN A 3 -7.99 6.99 4.72
N ILE A 4 -9.24 6.78 4.37
CA ILE A 4 -10.04 7.77 3.64
C ILE A 4 -10.18 9.07 4.42
N GLN A 5 -10.31 9.00 5.74
CA GLN A 5 -10.44 10.20 6.59
C GLN A 5 -9.15 11.02 6.61
N ASP A 6 -8.00 10.38 6.73
CA ASP A 6 -6.72 11.06 6.69
C ASP A 6 -6.46 11.67 5.31
N GLY A 7 -6.71 10.91 4.26
CA GLY A 7 -6.62 11.41 2.90
C GLY A 7 -7.55 12.59 2.63
N MET A 8 -8.76 12.58 3.17
CA MET A 8 -9.71 13.68 3.02
C MET A 8 -9.23 14.95 3.72
N LEU A 9 -8.73 14.87 4.94
CA LEU A 9 -8.21 16.01 5.67
C LEU A 9 -7.02 16.64 4.95
N THR A 10 -6.06 15.81 4.54
CA THR A 10 -4.85 16.27 3.86
C THR A 10 -5.17 16.86 2.49
N THR A 11 -5.95 16.18 1.66
CA THR A 11 -6.23 16.62 0.28
C THR A 11 -7.09 17.87 0.20
N HIS A 12 -7.85 18.21 1.22
CA HIS A 12 -8.66 19.43 1.24
C HIS A 12 -7.90 20.66 1.72
N SER A 13 -6.78 20.48 2.39
CA SER A 13 -5.99 21.58 2.97
C SER A 13 -4.60 21.72 2.35
N GLU A 14 -4.07 20.72 1.68
CA GLU A 14 -2.72 20.70 1.16
C GLU A 14 -2.64 20.63 -0.37
N ARG A 15 -1.63 21.30 -0.94
CA ARG A 15 -1.30 21.29 -2.36
C ARG A 15 0.11 20.76 -2.64
N SER A 16 0.72 20.16 -1.65
CA SER A 16 2.14 19.76 -1.69
C SER A 16 2.39 18.38 -2.30
N TYR A 17 1.34 17.59 -2.59
CA TYR A 17 1.52 16.28 -3.21
C TYR A 17 1.86 16.39 -4.69
N TYR A 18 2.80 15.57 -5.11
CA TYR A 18 3.18 15.43 -6.50
C TYR A 18 2.27 14.44 -7.23
N ALA A 19 1.61 14.90 -8.28
CA ALA A 19 0.84 14.03 -9.18
C ALA A 19 1.73 13.68 -10.38
N PRO A 20 1.95 12.40 -10.68
CA PRO A 20 2.67 11.97 -11.87
C PRO A 20 1.95 12.45 -13.14
N ASP A 21 2.72 12.81 -14.16
CA ASP A 21 2.14 13.15 -15.47
C ASP A 21 1.64 11.90 -16.22
N ALA A 22 0.92 12.13 -17.30
CA ALA A 22 0.28 11.05 -18.06
C ALA A 22 1.30 10.13 -18.76
N ASP A 23 2.48 10.62 -19.10
CA ASP A 23 3.50 9.83 -19.78
C ASP A 23 4.19 8.89 -18.80
N LEU A 24 4.56 9.39 -17.61
CA LEU A 24 5.06 8.58 -16.51
C LEU A 24 4.03 7.50 -16.09
N LEU A 25 2.75 7.87 -16.00
CA LEU A 25 1.70 6.90 -15.67
C LEU A 25 1.58 5.80 -16.73
N ARG A 26 1.72 6.13 -18.02
CA ARG A 26 1.70 5.11 -19.09
C ARG A 26 2.94 4.23 -19.05
N GLU A 27 4.10 4.80 -18.75
CA GLU A 27 5.34 4.04 -18.63
C GLU A 27 5.25 3.03 -17.48
N PHE A 28 4.83 3.46 -16.31
CA PHE A 28 4.73 2.62 -15.12
C PHE A 28 3.57 1.61 -15.18
N LEU A 29 2.37 2.06 -15.56
CA LEU A 29 1.17 1.21 -15.55
C LEU A 29 0.96 0.45 -16.87
N GLY A 30 1.60 0.86 -17.95
CA GLY A 30 1.31 0.43 -19.30
C GLY A 30 0.03 1.06 -19.86
N ASN A 31 -0.21 0.86 -21.16
CA ASN A 31 -1.41 1.36 -21.81
C ASN A 31 -2.59 0.42 -21.51
N SER A 32 -3.75 0.98 -21.17
CA SER A 32 -4.99 0.21 -20.93
C SER A 32 -5.41 -0.69 -22.09
N GLU A 33 -5.08 -0.27 -23.32
CA GLU A 33 -5.41 -0.99 -24.57
C GLU A 33 -4.45 -2.14 -24.89
N ASP A 34 -3.30 -2.24 -24.21
CA ASP A 34 -2.31 -3.28 -24.50
C ASP A 34 -2.90 -4.68 -24.35
N ILE A 35 -2.51 -5.54 -25.27
CA ILE A 35 -2.85 -6.96 -25.19
C ILE A 35 -1.76 -7.69 -24.39
N ILE A 36 -2.15 -8.23 -23.26
CA ILE A 36 -1.25 -8.96 -22.34
C ILE A 36 -1.60 -10.45 -22.30
N GLU A 37 -0.60 -11.26 -21.97
CA GLU A 37 -0.79 -12.68 -21.70
C GLU A 37 -1.61 -12.90 -20.42
N CYS A 38 -2.42 -13.95 -20.38
CA CYS A 38 -3.12 -14.39 -19.19
C CYS A 38 -2.24 -15.35 -18.38
N PRO A 39 -1.63 -14.93 -17.26
CA PRO A 39 -0.63 -15.73 -16.55
C PRO A 39 -1.24 -16.94 -15.84
N THR A 40 -2.47 -16.85 -15.35
CA THR A 40 -3.11 -17.94 -14.60
C THR A 40 -4.07 -18.77 -15.44
N SER A 41 -4.30 -20.03 -15.04
CA SER A 41 -5.28 -20.90 -15.68
C SER A 41 -6.69 -20.32 -15.63
N ALA A 42 -7.08 -19.74 -14.50
CA ALA A 42 -8.38 -19.09 -14.34
C ALA A 42 -8.58 -17.91 -15.29
N GLN A 43 -7.55 -17.07 -15.47
CA GLN A 43 -7.63 -15.98 -16.45
C GLN A 43 -7.72 -16.50 -17.88
N ARG A 44 -6.96 -17.55 -18.22
CA ARG A 44 -7.02 -18.18 -19.55
C ARG A 44 -8.36 -18.82 -19.84
N GLU A 45 -9.02 -19.37 -18.83
CA GLU A 45 -10.38 -19.91 -18.98
C GLU A 45 -11.41 -18.83 -19.27
N LEU A 46 -11.31 -17.67 -18.61
CA LEU A 46 -12.24 -16.55 -18.78
C LEU A 46 -11.99 -15.75 -20.07
N PHE A 47 -10.74 -15.43 -20.35
CA PHE A 47 -10.39 -14.46 -21.41
C PHE A 47 -9.64 -15.08 -22.59
N GLY A 48 -9.31 -16.38 -22.54
CA GLY A 48 -8.39 -17.00 -23.49
C GLY A 48 -6.91 -16.71 -23.13
N PRO A 49 -5.96 -17.04 -24.02
CA PRO A 49 -4.53 -16.90 -23.75
C PRO A 49 -4.07 -15.46 -23.55
N LYS A 50 -4.81 -14.50 -24.12
CA LYS A 50 -4.50 -13.06 -24.08
C LYS A 50 -5.75 -12.25 -23.78
N ARG A 51 -5.57 -11.08 -23.19
CA ARG A 51 -6.63 -10.13 -22.92
C ARG A 51 -6.13 -8.69 -23.03
N ARG A 52 -7.04 -7.73 -23.10
CA ARG A 52 -6.67 -6.33 -22.84
C ARG A 52 -6.16 -6.18 -21.41
N ARG A 53 -5.19 -5.31 -21.20
CA ARG A 53 -4.65 -4.96 -19.89
C ARG A 53 -5.76 -4.55 -18.94
N VAL A 54 -6.59 -3.60 -19.36
CA VAL A 54 -7.81 -3.21 -18.65
C VAL A 54 -9.01 -3.74 -19.44
N PRO A 55 -9.79 -4.69 -18.87
CA PRO A 55 -11.00 -5.18 -19.52
C PRO A 55 -12.02 -4.07 -19.77
N GLU A 56 -12.77 -4.17 -20.84
CA GLU A 56 -13.89 -3.24 -21.08
C GLU A 56 -14.97 -3.45 -20.02
N MET A 57 -15.47 -2.34 -19.47
CA MET A 57 -16.50 -2.40 -18.43
C MET A 57 -17.84 -2.92 -18.95
N MET A 58 -18.10 -2.75 -20.24
CA MET A 58 -19.33 -3.18 -20.94
C MET A 58 -19.00 -4.12 -22.10
N ASP A 59 -18.46 -5.31 -21.78
CA ASP A 59 -18.31 -6.38 -22.77
C ASP A 59 -19.44 -7.39 -22.60
N LEU A 60 -20.36 -7.42 -23.57
CA LEU A 60 -21.50 -8.34 -23.56
C LEU A 60 -21.10 -9.82 -23.72
N LYS A 61 -19.91 -10.09 -24.21
CA LYS A 61 -19.38 -11.46 -24.36
C LYS A 61 -18.72 -11.95 -23.07
N ASN A 62 -18.17 -11.02 -22.30
CA ASN A 62 -17.52 -11.30 -21.01
C ASN A 62 -18.03 -10.30 -19.96
N PRO A 63 -19.29 -10.43 -19.53
CA PRO A 63 -19.92 -9.44 -18.66
C PRO A 63 -19.22 -9.40 -17.31
N ILE A 64 -18.85 -8.21 -16.86
CA ILE A 64 -18.32 -7.97 -15.52
C ILE A 64 -19.44 -7.42 -14.65
N LEU A 65 -19.65 -8.06 -13.49
CA LEU A 65 -20.60 -7.58 -12.50
C LEU A 65 -19.86 -6.74 -11.45
N LEU A 66 -20.19 -5.45 -11.39
CA LEU A 66 -19.58 -4.51 -10.44
C LEU A 66 -20.59 -4.09 -9.37
N GLY A 67 -20.15 -4.08 -8.12
CA GLY A 67 -20.94 -3.61 -6.97
C GLY A 67 -22.18 -4.42 -6.63
N PRO A 68 -22.26 -5.74 -6.88
CA PRO A 68 -23.46 -6.50 -6.57
C PRO A 68 -23.60 -6.70 -5.06
N VAL A 69 -24.85 -6.75 -4.60
CA VAL A 69 -25.19 -7.35 -3.33
C VAL A 69 -25.14 -8.86 -3.51
N GLN A 70 -24.34 -9.55 -2.71
CA GLN A 70 -24.14 -10.99 -2.82
C GLN A 70 -24.71 -11.72 -1.59
N ASN A 71 -25.30 -12.88 -1.82
CA ASN A 71 -25.60 -13.82 -0.75
C ASN A 71 -24.31 -14.35 -0.13
N GLN A 72 -24.38 -14.86 1.10
CA GLN A 72 -23.22 -15.28 1.89
C GLN A 72 -22.37 -16.33 1.19
N GLU A 73 -22.96 -17.30 0.49
CA GLU A 73 -22.24 -18.34 -0.24
C GLU A 73 -21.36 -17.77 -1.36
N HIS A 74 -21.85 -16.80 -2.11
CA HIS A 74 -21.08 -16.15 -3.17
C HIS A 74 -19.99 -15.24 -2.59
N HIS A 75 -20.31 -14.52 -1.53
CA HIS A 75 -19.33 -13.69 -0.82
C HIS A 75 -18.19 -14.55 -0.24
N MET A 76 -18.53 -15.69 0.36
CA MET A 76 -17.54 -16.61 0.93
C MET A 76 -16.61 -17.20 -0.14
N ASN A 77 -17.13 -17.56 -1.32
CA ASN A 77 -16.32 -18.00 -2.44
C ASN A 77 -15.30 -16.94 -2.85
N GLY A 78 -15.70 -15.67 -2.89
CA GLY A 78 -14.79 -14.54 -3.15
C GLY A 78 -13.74 -14.37 -2.06
N ILE A 79 -14.08 -14.61 -0.80
CA ILE A 79 -13.10 -14.56 0.32
C ILE A 79 -12.08 -15.69 0.19
N VAL A 80 -12.53 -16.93 -0.09
CA VAL A 80 -11.64 -18.07 -0.28
C VAL A 80 -10.68 -17.82 -1.45
N ALA A 81 -11.19 -17.37 -2.58
CA ALA A 81 -10.36 -17.02 -3.74
C ALA A 81 -9.32 -15.93 -3.42
N ARG A 82 -9.68 -14.95 -2.61
CA ARG A 82 -8.73 -13.90 -2.18
C ARG A 82 -7.63 -14.42 -1.28
N ARG A 83 -7.88 -15.39 -0.41
CA ARG A 83 -6.84 -15.97 0.47
C ARG A 83 -5.66 -16.51 -0.33
N ASP A 84 -5.95 -17.22 -1.42
CA ASP A 84 -4.93 -17.88 -2.23
C ASP A 84 -4.21 -16.93 -3.19
N ASN A 85 -4.85 -15.82 -3.55
CA ASN A 85 -4.34 -14.93 -4.59
C ASN A 85 -3.87 -13.55 -4.08
N TRP A 86 -4.21 -13.16 -2.85
CA TRP A 86 -3.94 -11.82 -2.32
C TRP A 86 -3.03 -11.76 -1.10
N ASN A 87 -2.56 -12.86 -0.55
CA ASN A 87 -1.68 -12.86 0.60
C ASN A 87 -0.21 -12.90 0.19
N GLU A 88 0.37 -14.08 0.10
CA GLU A 88 1.81 -14.27 -0.12
C GLU A 88 2.37 -13.58 -1.38
N PRO A 89 1.77 -13.73 -2.58
CA PRO A 89 2.39 -13.17 -3.78
C PRO A 89 2.29 -11.65 -3.87
N ILE A 90 1.35 -11.00 -3.18
CA ILE A 90 1.11 -9.56 -3.30
C ILE A 90 2.25 -8.73 -2.72
N LEU A 91 2.85 -9.16 -1.62
CA LEU A 91 3.98 -8.40 -1.03
C LEU A 91 5.16 -8.32 -2.00
N GLY A 92 5.51 -9.43 -2.65
CA GLY A 92 6.57 -9.44 -3.66
C GLY A 92 6.26 -8.54 -4.85
N PHE A 93 5.03 -8.59 -5.36
CA PHE A 93 4.61 -7.69 -6.45
C PHE A 93 4.65 -6.21 -6.04
N LEU A 94 4.32 -5.88 -4.80
CA LEU A 94 4.42 -4.52 -4.30
C LEU A 94 5.87 -4.06 -4.17
N GLU A 95 6.77 -4.92 -3.70
CA GLU A 95 8.20 -4.61 -3.63
C GLU A 95 8.79 -4.35 -5.01
N ASP A 96 8.46 -5.20 -5.99
CA ASP A 96 8.87 -5.00 -7.38
C ASP A 96 8.31 -3.68 -7.96
N ALA A 97 7.04 -3.39 -7.71
CA ALA A 97 6.41 -2.14 -8.17
C ALA A 97 7.01 -0.90 -7.50
N PHE A 98 7.30 -0.93 -6.20
CA PHE A 98 7.98 0.16 -5.51
C PHE A 98 9.38 0.40 -6.07
N LYS A 99 10.10 -0.67 -6.38
CA LYS A 99 11.42 -0.59 -6.98
C LYS A 99 11.35 0.07 -8.37
N GLU A 100 10.50 -0.43 -9.25
CA GLU A 100 10.29 0.12 -10.58
C GLU A 100 9.87 1.59 -10.53
N PHE A 101 8.94 1.94 -9.67
CA PHE A 101 8.52 3.33 -9.48
C PHE A 101 9.68 4.22 -8.99
N GLY A 102 10.50 3.71 -8.08
CA GLY A 102 11.68 4.41 -7.59
C GLY A 102 12.72 4.65 -8.69
N GLU A 103 12.95 3.66 -9.55
CA GLU A 103 13.87 3.79 -10.70
C GLU A 103 13.37 4.83 -11.71
N LEU A 104 12.07 4.90 -11.97
CA LEU A 104 11.47 5.85 -12.89
C LEU A 104 11.40 7.29 -12.35
N THR A 105 11.18 7.45 -11.06
CA THR A 105 10.84 8.76 -10.48
C THR A 105 11.89 9.34 -9.55
N GLY A 106 12.86 8.53 -9.09
CA GLY A 106 13.76 8.87 -8.01
C GLY A 106 13.11 8.87 -6.62
N ARG A 107 11.84 8.45 -6.52
CA ARG A 107 11.06 8.42 -5.26
C ARG A 107 10.95 6.98 -4.79
N HIS A 108 11.71 6.64 -3.78
CA HIS A 108 11.79 5.28 -3.28
C HIS A 108 10.81 5.06 -2.12
N TYR A 109 9.95 4.08 -2.29
CA TYR A 109 9.01 3.60 -1.28
C TYR A 109 9.25 2.12 -1.01
N GLY A 110 8.70 1.62 0.08
CA GLY A 110 8.75 0.21 0.47
C GLY A 110 7.49 -0.22 1.20
N LEU A 111 7.46 -1.43 1.69
CA LEU A 111 6.38 -1.92 2.55
C LEU A 111 6.27 -1.10 3.83
N LEU A 112 7.41 -0.61 4.30
CA LEU A 112 7.59 0.33 5.41
C LEU A 112 8.48 1.47 4.94
N CYS A 113 8.35 2.64 5.57
CA CYS A 113 9.36 3.69 5.55
C CYS A 113 9.95 3.81 6.96
N GLU A 114 11.27 3.76 7.04
CA GLU A 114 12.01 3.90 8.29
C GLU A 114 12.73 5.24 8.28
N TYR A 115 12.56 6.03 9.33
CA TYR A 115 13.19 7.33 9.48
C TYR A 115 14.00 7.38 10.78
N ARG A 116 15.31 7.57 10.65
CA ARG A 116 16.28 7.63 11.77
C ARG A 116 16.15 6.47 12.77
N THR A 117 15.89 5.27 12.26
CA THR A 117 15.68 4.09 13.11
C THR A 117 16.98 3.40 13.49
N GLU A 118 18.09 3.61 12.81
CA GLU A 118 19.33 2.85 12.94
C GLU A 118 19.89 2.90 14.36
N ASP A 119 19.91 4.08 14.96
CA ASP A 119 20.40 4.34 16.31
C ASP A 119 19.29 4.55 17.36
N ALA A 120 18.02 4.42 16.93
CA ALA A 120 16.90 4.73 17.79
C ALA A 120 16.63 3.63 18.82
N ASP A 121 16.57 4.02 20.08
CA ASP A 121 16.09 3.19 21.19
C ASP A 121 14.55 3.12 21.23
N THR A 122 13.91 4.21 20.85
CA THR A 122 12.45 4.36 20.82
C THR A 122 11.99 4.67 19.40
N VAL A 123 10.98 3.95 18.90
CA VAL A 123 10.41 4.20 17.60
C VAL A 123 8.91 4.45 17.69
N PHE A 124 8.45 5.43 16.91
CA PHE A 124 7.03 5.70 16.71
C PHE A 124 6.55 4.95 15.49
N VAL A 125 5.47 4.20 15.61
CA VAL A 125 4.85 3.44 14.50
C VAL A 125 3.53 4.10 14.14
N SER A 126 3.33 4.39 12.87
CA SER A 126 2.14 5.10 12.39
C SER A 126 1.66 4.63 11.01
N LEU A 127 0.47 5.09 10.65
CA LEU A 127 -0.15 4.96 9.34
C LEU A 127 -0.61 6.34 8.83
N GLY A 128 -0.68 6.49 7.52
CA GLY A 128 -1.33 7.62 6.87
C GLY A 128 -0.56 8.94 6.97
N CYS A 129 -1.26 10.05 6.94
CA CYS A 129 -0.70 11.40 6.80
C CYS A 129 0.05 11.92 8.04
N ALA A 130 0.11 11.16 9.11
CA ALA A 130 0.86 11.55 10.32
C ALA A 130 2.37 11.37 10.16
N ALA A 131 2.83 10.65 9.14
CA ALA A 131 4.23 10.24 8.99
C ALA A 131 5.19 11.44 9.03
N GLU A 132 4.98 12.43 8.17
CA GLU A 132 5.87 13.58 8.07
C GLU A 132 5.88 14.43 9.36
N ASN A 133 4.74 14.54 10.03
CA ASN A 133 4.66 15.25 11.32
C ASN A 133 5.45 14.49 12.41
N ILE A 134 5.46 13.17 12.37
CA ILE A 134 6.20 12.35 13.31
C ILE A 134 7.71 12.40 13.02
N GLU A 135 8.10 12.42 11.76
CA GLU A 135 9.49 12.60 11.34
C GLU A 135 10.05 13.93 11.84
N GLU A 136 9.31 15.02 11.63
CA GLU A 136 9.66 16.35 12.15
C GLU A 136 9.73 16.37 13.69
N ALA A 137 8.80 15.71 14.36
CA ALA A 137 8.84 15.57 15.81
C ALA A 137 10.06 14.76 16.29
N CYS A 138 10.47 13.74 15.56
CA CYS A 138 11.70 12.98 15.85
C CYS A 138 12.93 13.89 15.74
N ASP A 139 13.02 14.71 14.71
CA ASP A 139 14.11 15.66 14.54
C ASP A 139 14.15 16.68 15.67
N TYR A 140 13.02 17.28 16.00
CA TYR A 140 12.91 18.20 17.12
C TYR A 140 13.36 17.58 18.44
N LEU A 141 12.94 16.35 18.76
CA LEU A 141 13.32 15.66 19.99
C LEU A 141 14.81 15.32 20.02
N ARG A 142 15.39 14.94 18.88
CA ARG A 142 16.83 14.70 18.77
C ARG A 142 17.63 15.96 19.00
N GLU A 143 17.25 17.05 18.35
CA GLU A 143 17.96 18.32 18.42
C GLU A 143 17.84 19.00 19.79
N THR A 144 16.65 19.00 20.36
CA THR A 144 16.38 19.75 21.59
C THR A 144 16.57 18.96 22.89
N ARG A 145 16.42 17.64 22.82
CA ARG A 145 16.45 16.74 23.99
C ARG A 145 17.55 15.70 23.93
N GLY A 146 18.28 15.58 22.83
CA GLY A 146 19.26 14.51 22.64
C GLY A 146 18.63 13.11 22.66
N ALA A 147 17.35 13.00 22.35
CA ALA A 147 16.62 11.73 22.36
C ALA A 147 17.03 10.83 21.19
N THR A 148 17.16 9.53 21.43
CA THR A 148 17.43 8.51 20.39
C THR A 148 16.11 7.95 19.89
N VAL A 149 15.39 8.72 19.07
CA VAL A 149 14.05 8.39 18.55
C VAL A 149 14.05 8.30 17.04
N GLY A 150 13.18 7.48 16.49
CA GLY A 150 12.92 7.37 15.06
C GLY A 150 11.47 7.02 14.80
N SER A 151 11.09 6.92 13.52
CA SER A 151 9.74 6.52 13.15
C SER A 151 9.74 5.39 12.11
N ILE A 152 8.67 4.62 12.15
CA ILE A 152 8.35 3.57 11.19
C ILE A 152 6.94 3.85 10.69
N HIS A 153 6.83 4.08 9.39
CA HIS A 153 5.56 4.29 8.73
C HIS A 153 5.17 3.05 7.93
N VAL A 154 3.99 2.50 8.20
CA VAL A 154 3.51 1.30 7.51
C VAL A 154 2.76 1.72 6.25
N ASN A 155 3.32 1.40 5.08
CA ASN A 155 2.72 1.75 3.79
C ASN A 155 1.70 0.71 3.31
N VAL A 156 1.85 -0.54 3.72
CA VAL A 156 1.02 -1.66 3.27
C VAL A 156 0.31 -2.29 4.46
N ILE A 157 -1.02 -2.22 4.47
CA ILE A 157 -1.85 -2.78 5.55
C ILE A 157 -2.32 -4.19 5.22
N ARG A 158 -2.54 -4.48 3.94
CA ARG A 158 -3.04 -5.78 3.46
C ARG A 158 -2.41 -6.15 2.12
N PRO A 159 -1.75 -7.31 2.06
CA PRO A 159 -1.38 -8.17 3.20
C PRO A 159 -0.47 -7.42 4.18
N PHE A 160 -0.59 -7.69 5.49
CA PHE A 160 0.27 -7.03 6.47
C PHE A 160 1.71 -7.53 6.35
N PRO A 161 2.71 -6.65 6.25
CA PRO A 161 4.11 -7.04 6.04
C PRO A 161 4.79 -7.43 7.36
N GLU A 162 4.29 -8.50 7.99
CA GLU A 162 4.70 -8.93 9.34
C GLU A 162 6.21 -9.08 9.49
N ALA A 163 6.85 -9.75 8.53
CA ALA A 163 8.29 -9.97 8.58
C ALA A 163 9.09 -8.65 8.53
N ALA A 164 8.67 -7.70 7.70
CA ALA A 164 9.31 -6.40 7.61
C ALA A 164 9.13 -5.60 8.91
N VAL A 165 7.92 -5.60 9.48
CA VAL A 165 7.63 -4.94 10.76
C VAL A 165 8.46 -5.53 11.90
N ILE A 166 8.52 -6.86 12.02
CA ILE A 166 9.32 -7.55 13.04
C ILE A 166 10.80 -7.18 12.90
N ASN A 167 11.32 -7.15 11.68
CA ASN A 167 12.71 -6.80 11.43
C ASN A 167 13.02 -5.34 11.80
N ALA A 168 12.15 -4.40 11.43
CA ALA A 168 12.30 -2.99 11.74
C ALA A 168 12.24 -2.70 13.27
N LEU A 169 11.45 -3.49 14.01
CA LEU A 169 11.31 -3.35 15.46
C LEU A 169 12.39 -4.10 16.26
N ARG A 170 13.18 -4.92 15.60
CA ARG A 170 14.18 -5.74 16.30
C ARG A 170 15.23 -4.89 17.01
N GLY A 171 15.43 -5.16 18.30
CA GLY A 171 16.41 -4.46 19.14
C GLY A 171 15.96 -3.08 19.63
N LYS A 172 14.77 -2.62 19.31
CA LYS A 172 14.21 -1.39 19.86
C LYS A 172 13.80 -1.60 21.31
N LYS A 173 14.06 -0.61 22.18
CA LYS A 173 13.71 -0.68 23.61
C LYS A 173 12.24 -0.34 23.84
N ASN A 174 11.74 0.64 23.10
CA ASN A 174 10.37 1.10 23.21
C ASN A 174 9.74 1.23 21.82
N VAL A 175 8.49 0.82 21.71
CA VAL A 175 7.67 0.98 20.51
C VAL A 175 6.40 1.71 20.91
N ILE A 176 6.15 2.85 20.29
CA ILE A 176 4.98 3.68 20.52
C ILE A 176 4.13 3.68 19.27
N ILE A 177 2.98 3.02 19.33
CA ILE A 177 2.03 2.99 18.23
C ILE A 177 1.11 4.19 18.35
N LEU A 178 1.08 5.00 17.29
CA LEU A 178 0.21 6.17 17.19
C LEU A 178 -0.97 5.81 16.30
N GLU A 179 -2.13 5.73 16.91
CA GLU A 179 -3.39 5.41 16.25
C GLU A 179 -4.37 6.58 16.43
N ARG A 180 -5.07 6.92 15.37
CA ARG A 180 -6.06 8.00 15.36
C ARG A 180 -7.44 7.54 15.73
N THR A 181 -7.70 6.26 15.56
CA THR A 181 -9.01 5.66 15.74
C THR A 181 -9.08 5.04 17.13
N ASP A 182 -10.19 5.28 17.84
CA ASP A 182 -10.45 4.61 19.11
C ASP A 182 -10.58 3.10 18.90
N GLU A 183 -10.21 2.33 19.92
CA GLU A 183 -10.09 0.86 19.89
C GLU A 183 -11.32 0.16 19.30
N GLY A 184 -12.51 0.65 19.61
CA GLY A 184 -13.76 0.09 19.07
C GLY A 184 -14.00 0.35 17.57
N MET A 185 -13.19 1.21 16.94
CA MET A 185 -13.33 1.63 15.54
C MET A 185 -12.15 1.21 14.67
N ALA A 186 -11.05 0.77 15.28
CA ALA A 186 -9.92 0.22 14.57
C ALA A 186 -10.25 -1.19 14.08
N GLY A 187 -10.55 -1.33 12.80
CA GLY A 187 -10.91 -2.60 12.16
C GLY A 187 -9.71 -3.41 11.66
#